data_7c612b9bcf68476762b705cc96336895
#
_entry.id   7c612b9bcf68476762b705cc96336895
#
_cell.length_a   1.000
_cell.length_b   1.000
_cell.length_c   1.000
_cell.angle_alpha   90.00
_cell.angle_beta   90.00
_cell.angle_gamma   90.00
#
_symmetry.space_group_name_H-M   'P 1'
#
loop_
_entity.id
_entity.type
_entity.pdbx_description
1 polymer ?
#
loop_
_entity_poly.entity_id
_entity_poly.type
_entity_poly.pdbx_seq_one_letter_code
_entity_poly.pdbx_strand_id
1 'polypeptide(L)'
;MKNSMIIFRKQVKDTGKNIALCIQFVMFPMMAVIMENAIKIDNMPPHFFVGMFAIMHLGMAPLNVMTAVISEEKEKNTLRMLFFGNVTPAEYLLGIGGFIFSACMVGAVVFGILGGYRGMQFIYFLLTMAAGICVSMLLGAVIGIRCKSQIAATTIATPVMMIFAFLPMLAMFNDGIAKVADFAYSQQIQLLINGLTAGTEVKPESLLVVAVSLVAATGLFIHAYRRCGLA
;
A
#
# COMPACT_ATOMS: atom_id res chain seq x y z
N MET A 1 -18.99 -0.72 14.51
CA MET A 1 -18.82 0.61 13.89
C MET A 1 -18.35 1.70 14.87
N LYS A 2 -18.91 1.82 16.09
CA LYS A 2 -18.47 2.83 17.08
C LYS A 2 -16.99 2.66 17.46
N ASN A 3 -16.55 1.43 17.70
CA ASN A 3 -15.16 1.13 18.09
C ASN A 3 -14.16 1.41 16.98
N SER A 4 -14.49 1.08 15.72
CA SER A 4 -13.62 1.37 14.56
C SER A 4 -13.36 2.87 14.39
N MET A 5 -14.37 3.72 14.62
CA MET A 5 -14.22 5.18 14.54
C MET A 5 -13.35 5.73 15.66
N ILE A 6 -13.43 5.16 16.85
CA ILE A 6 -12.57 5.54 17.99
C ILE A 6 -11.11 5.19 17.68
N ILE A 7 -10.87 3.98 17.15
CA ILE A 7 -9.53 3.52 16.75
C ILE A 7 -8.97 4.39 15.62
N PHE A 8 -9.79 4.71 14.61
CA PHE A 8 -9.41 5.61 13.52
C PHE A 8 -8.94 6.97 14.06
N ARG A 9 -9.73 7.61 14.93
CA ARG A 9 -9.39 8.91 15.55
C ARG A 9 -8.12 8.83 16.41
N LYS A 10 -7.94 7.75 17.15
CA LYS A 10 -6.70 7.48 17.89
C LYS A 10 -5.53 7.45 16.93
N GLN A 11 -5.63 6.69 15.83
CA GLN A 11 -4.56 6.53 14.86
C GLN A 11 -4.18 7.84 14.16
N VAL A 12 -5.15 8.68 13.80
CA VAL A 12 -4.92 10.04 13.28
C VAL A 12 -4.06 10.85 14.25
N LYS A 13 -4.41 10.82 15.55
CA LYS A 13 -3.69 11.58 16.59
C LYS A 13 -2.28 11.03 16.85
N ASP A 14 -2.13 9.71 16.88
CA ASP A 14 -0.86 9.04 17.15
C ASP A 14 0.10 9.21 15.98
N THR A 15 -0.38 9.04 14.75
CA THR A 15 0.42 9.27 13.53
C THR A 15 0.82 10.75 13.40
N GLY A 16 -0.08 11.70 13.70
CA GLY A 16 0.26 13.12 13.66
C GLY A 16 1.37 13.55 14.64
N LYS A 17 1.64 12.74 15.67
CA LYS A 17 2.76 12.94 16.60
C LYS A 17 4.03 12.20 16.16
N ASN A 18 3.91 11.24 15.24
CA ASN A 18 5.03 10.44 14.74
C ASN A 18 5.43 10.90 13.34
N ILE A 19 6.39 11.83 13.29
CA ILE A 19 6.89 12.44 12.05
C ILE A 19 7.38 11.36 11.07
N ALA A 20 8.00 10.28 11.56
CA ALA A 20 8.51 9.21 10.70
C ALA A 20 7.39 8.49 9.93
N LEU A 21 6.20 8.31 10.54
CA LEU A 21 5.05 7.75 9.85
C LEU A 21 4.42 8.77 8.88
N CYS A 22 4.35 10.05 9.26
CA CYS A 22 3.84 11.10 8.37
C CYS A 22 4.68 11.25 7.10
N ILE A 23 6.01 11.20 7.22
CA ILE A 23 6.94 11.30 6.08
C ILE A 23 6.62 10.21 5.04
N GLN A 24 6.29 9.00 5.44
CA GLN A 24 6.02 7.89 4.51
C GLN A 24 4.82 8.15 3.60
N PHE A 25 3.81 8.86 4.09
CA PHE A 25 2.64 9.22 3.27
C PHE A 25 2.91 10.36 2.29
N VAL A 26 3.82 11.27 2.65
CA VAL A 26 4.03 12.52 1.91
C VAL A 26 5.24 12.42 0.98
N MET A 27 6.25 11.61 1.31
CA MET A 27 7.53 11.56 0.62
C MET A 27 7.37 11.26 -0.89
N PHE A 28 6.67 10.20 -1.26
CA PHE A 28 6.52 9.81 -2.66
C PHE A 28 5.68 10.79 -3.49
N PRO A 29 4.50 11.26 -3.02
CA PRO A 29 3.78 12.33 -3.70
C PRO A 29 4.62 13.59 -3.89
N MET A 30 5.38 14.01 -2.87
CA MET A 30 6.24 15.17 -2.95
C MET A 30 7.39 14.97 -3.96
N MET A 31 8.03 13.79 -3.95
CA MET A 31 9.06 13.45 -4.92
C MET A 31 8.53 13.44 -6.36
N ALA A 32 7.31 12.93 -6.57
CA ALA A 32 6.68 12.98 -7.88
C ALA A 32 6.46 14.42 -8.36
N VAL A 33 5.96 15.32 -7.50
CA VAL A 33 5.81 16.75 -7.81
C VAL A 33 7.14 17.38 -8.21
N ILE A 34 8.19 17.11 -7.45
CA ILE A 34 9.52 17.67 -7.71
C ILE A 34 10.07 17.13 -9.03
N MET A 35 10.10 15.81 -9.20
CA MET A 35 10.75 15.17 -10.36
C MET A 35 10.02 15.46 -11.66
N GLU A 36 8.68 15.45 -11.66
CA GLU A 36 7.87 15.72 -12.85
C GLU A 36 8.07 17.17 -13.35
N ASN A 37 8.31 18.14 -12.43
CA ASN A 37 8.51 19.54 -12.80
C ASN A 37 9.97 19.92 -13.04
N ALA A 38 10.91 19.24 -12.35
CA ALA A 38 12.35 19.61 -12.40
C ALA A 38 13.10 18.90 -13.53
N ILE A 39 12.68 17.69 -13.93
CA ILE A 39 13.41 16.85 -14.87
C ILE A 39 12.65 16.76 -16.19
N LYS A 40 13.26 17.24 -17.25
CA LYS A 40 12.81 17.08 -18.63
C LYS A 40 13.85 16.24 -19.38
N ILE A 41 13.49 14.99 -19.69
CA ILE A 41 14.34 14.07 -20.45
C ILE A 41 13.66 13.83 -21.80
N ASP A 42 14.39 14.08 -22.87
CA ASP A 42 13.91 13.80 -24.23
C ASP A 42 13.61 12.30 -24.38
N ASN A 43 12.54 11.96 -25.08
CA ASN A 43 12.05 10.60 -25.32
C ASN A 43 11.53 9.84 -24.10
N MET A 44 11.28 10.48 -22.96
CA MET A 44 10.64 9.85 -21.80
C MET A 44 9.11 9.77 -21.98
N PRO A 45 8.48 8.67 -21.61
CA PRO A 45 7.01 8.60 -21.63
C PRO A 45 6.38 9.70 -20.79
N PRO A 46 5.23 10.26 -21.19
CA PRO A 46 4.53 11.27 -20.39
C PRO A 46 4.23 10.74 -18.98
N HIS A 47 4.44 11.59 -17.98
CA HIS A 47 4.16 11.27 -16.57
C HIS A 47 4.89 10.03 -16.03
N PHE A 48 6.07 9.74 -16.57
CA PHE A 48 6.90 8.59 -16.14
C PHE A 48 7.18 8.59 -14.64
N PHE A 49 7.60 9.74 -14.07
CA PHE A 49 7.90 9.85 -12.65
C PHE A 49 6.64 9.69 -11.79
N VAL A 50 5.50 10.18 -12.25
CA VAL A 50 4.23 10.00 -11.55
C VAL A 50 3.88 8.52 -11.42
N GLY A 51 3.96 7.76 -12.51
CA GLY A 51 3.71 6.32 -12.51
C GLY A 51 4.69 5.56 -11.60
N MET A 52 5.99 5.87 -11.70
CA MET A 52 7.03 5.26 -10.89
C MET A 52 6.81 5.50 -9.39
N PHE A 53 6.62 6.76 -8.97
CA PHE A 53 6.41 7.08 -7.56
C PHE A 53 5.06 6.64 -7.03
N ALA A 54 4.02 6.54 -7.86
CA ALA A 54 2.74 5.96 -7.47
C ALA A 54 2.89 4.49 -7.07
N ILE A 55 3.67 3.70 -7.82
CA ILE A 55 3.96 2.30 -7.49
C ILE A 55 4.83 2.17 -6.24
N MET A 56 5.85 3.01 -6.09
CA MET A 56 6.65 3.04 -4.87
C MET A 56 5.80 3.38 -3.65
N HIS A 57 4.90 4.35 -3.79
CA HIS A 57 3.98 4.72 -2.72
C HIS A 57 3.08 3.56 -2.29
N LEU A 58 2.42 2.91 -3.24
CA LEU A 58 1.53 1.78 -2.93
C LEU A 58 2.28 0.54 -2.41
N GLY A 59 3.52 0.31 -2.84
CA GLY A 59 4.32 -0.83 -2.40
C GLY A 59 4.96 -0.63 -1.03
N MET A 60 5.30 0.60 -0.65
CA MET A 60 6.06 0.88 0.57
C MET A 60 5.22 1.46 1.70
N ALA A 61 4.50 2.55 1.48
CA ALA A 61 3.84 3.28 2.57
C ALA A 61 2.79 2.44 3.31
N PRO A 62 1.77 1.84 2.65
CA PRO A 62 0.73 1.09 3.35
C PRO A 62 1.26 -0.18 4.01
N LEU A 63 2.21 -0.88 3.38
CA LEU A 63 2.82 -2.09 3.92
C LEU A 63 3.61 -1.78 5.20
N ASN A 64 4.50 -0.79 5.14
CA ASN A 64 5.38 -0.47 6.27
C ASN A 64 4.60 0.12 7.44
N VAL A 65 3.69 1.07 7.19
CA VAL A 65 2.89 1.69 8.26
C VAL A 65 1.99 0.66 8.94
N MET A 66 1.33 -0.21 8.17
CA MET A 66 0.49 -1.27 8.73
C MET A 66 1.31 -2.25 9.59
N THR A 67 2.49 -2.64 9.10
CA THR A 67 3.44 -3.49 9.84
C THR A 67 3.86 -2.83 11.15
N ALA A 68 4.30 -1.56 11.10
CA ALA A 68 4.79 -0.83 12.25
C ALA A 68 3.72 -0.67 13.33
N VAL A 69 2.52 -0.23 12.95
CA VAL A 69 1.41 0.03 13.88
C VAL A 69 0.97 -1.25 14.58
N ILE A 70 0.72 -2.34 13.82
CA ILE A 70 0.25 -3.60 14.42
C ILE A 70 1.32 -4.22 15.33
N SER A 71 2.58 -4.21 14.89
CA SER A 71 3.67 -4.78 15.69
C SER A 71 3.95 -3.96 16.96
N GLU A 72 3.86 -2.63 16.90
CA GLU A 72 3.99 -1.74 18.05
C GLU A 72 2.87 -1.99 19.07
N GLU A 73 1.61 -2.08 18.63
CA GLU A 73 0.49 -2.35 19.53
C GLU A 73 0.56 -3.75 20.14
N LYS A 74 1.08 -4.72 19.39
CA LYS A 74 1.34 -6.06 19.92
C LYS A 74 2.47 -6.08 20.95
N GLU A 75 3.59 -5.43 20.67
CA GLU A 75 4.75 -5.32 21.58
C GLU A 75 4.36 -4.65 22.90
N LYS A 76 3.55 -3.59 22.82
CA LYS A 76 3.04 -2.86 24.01
C LYS A 76 1.86 -3.56 24.70
N ASN A 77 1.44 -4.76 24.26
CA ASN A 77 0.26 -5.48 24.72
C ASN A 77 -1.06 -4.68 24.60
N THR A 78 -1.08 -3.57 23.91
CA THR A 78 -2.26 -2.73 23.71
C THR A 78 -3.32 -3.45 22.88
N LEU A 79 -2.88 -4.23 21.89
CA LEU A 79 -3.75 -5.06 21.06
C LEU A 79 -4.58 -6.05 21.91
N ARG A 80 -3.93 -6.68 22.88
CA ARG A 80 -4.57 -7.62 23.80
C ARG A 80 -5.59 -6.93 24.70
N MET A 81 -5.28 -5.73 25.21
CA MET A 81 -6.20 -4.93 26.01
C MET A 81 -7.43 -4.49 25.22
N LEU A 82 -7.29 -4.16 23.93
CA LEU A 82 -8.42 -3.81 23.06
C LEU A 82 -9.40 -4.98 22.90
N PHE A 83 -8.90 -6.21 22.74
CA PHE A 83 -9.75 -7.40 22.63
C PHE A 83 -10.45 -7.74 23.95
N PHE A 84 -9.81 -7.55 25.10
CA PHE A 84 -10.49 -7.65 26.40
C PHE A 84 -11.57 -6.58 26.58
N GLY A 85 -11.45 -5.44 25.92
CA GLY A 85 -12.44 -4.37 25.86
C GLY A 85 -13.58 -4.59 24.86
N ASN A 86 -13.83 -5.83 24.40
CA ASN A 86 -14.86 -6.20 23.43
C ASN A 86 -14.71 -5.54 22.05
N VAL A 87 -13.49 -5.13 21.65
CA VAL A 87 -13.20 -4.72 20.29
C VAL A 87 -12.98 -5.97 19.45
N THR A 88 -13.75 -6.12 18.38
CA THR A 88 -13.55 -7.24 17.47
C THR A 88 -12.33 -7.01 16.58
N PRO A 89 -11.65 -8.09 16.11
CA PRO A 89 -10.54 -7.97 15.17
C PRO A 89 -10.87 -7.21 13.89
N ALA A 90 -12.10 -7.40 13.40
CA ALA A 90 -12.60 -6.68 12.23
C ALA A 90 -12.74 -5.16 12.50
N GLU A 91 -13.26 -4.78 13.66
CA GLU A 91 -13.36 -3.36 14.06
C GLU A 91 -11.98 -2.71 14.21
N TYR A 92 -11.01 -3.46 14.74
CA TYR A 92 -9.65 -3.03 14.88
C TYR A 92 -9.00 -2.78 13.51
N LEU A 93 -9.05 -3.76 12.61
CA LEU A 93 -8.50 -3.64 11.26
C LEU A 93 -9.18 -2.55 10.45
N LEU A 94 -10.50 -2.42 10.54
CA LEU A 94 -11.22 -1.34 9.87
C LEU A 94 -10.85 0.03 10.43
N GLY A 95 -10.55 0.13 11.72
CA GLY A 95 -10.12 1.39 12.33
C GLY A 95 -8.73 1.82 11.86
N ILE A 96 -7.73 0.97 12.02
CA ILE A 96 -6.34 1.25 11.60
C ILE A 96 -6.23 1.26 10.08
N GLY A 97 -6.75 0.22 9.43
CA GLY A 97 -6.70 0.09 7.98
C GLY A 97 -7.44 1.22 7.28
N GLY A 98 -8.59 1.64 7.79
CA GLY A 98 -9.34 2.79 7.25
C GLY A 98 -8.52 4.07 7.30
N PHE A 99 -7.78 4.32 8.38
CA PHE A 99 -6.89 5.48 8.47
C PHE A 99 -5.75 5.39 7.45
N ILE A 100 -5.01 4.27 7.42
CA ILE A 100 -3.86 4.09 6.52
C ILE A 100 -4.32 4.16 5.05
N PHE A 101 -5.43 3.50 4.73
CA PHE A 101 -6.04 3.56 3.41
C PHE A 101 -6.37 5.00 3.00
N SER A 102 -7.05 5.74 3.87
CA SER A 102 -7.42 7.14 3.59
C SER A 102 -6.19 8.02 3.38
N ALA A 103 -5.16 7.86 4.21
CA ALA A 103 -3.92 8.61 4.10
C ALA A 103 -3.16 8.30 2.79
N CYS A 104 -3.08 7.01 2.40
CA CYS A 104 -2.49 6.60 1.12
C CYS A 104 -3.31 7.08 -0.08
N MET A 105 -4.64 7.08 0.02
CA MET A 105 -5.52 7.58 -1.04
C MET A 105 -5.37 9.09 -1.26
N VAL A 106 -5.06 9.87 -0.24
CA VAL A 106 -4.69 11.30 -0.43
C VAL A 106 -3.46 11.40 -1.34
N GLY A 107 -2.43 10.58 -1.13
CA GLY A 107 -1.30 10.49 -2.04
C GLY A 107 -1.70 10.07 -3.46
N ALA A 108 -2.58 9.07 -3.58
CA ALA A 108 -3.09 8.62 -4.88
C ALA A 108 -3.84 9.73 -5.64
N VAL A 109 -4.60 10.57 -4.95
CA VAL A 109 -5.24 11.75 -5.56
C VAL A 109 -4.19 12.72 -6.11
N VAL A 110 -3.11 12.98 -5.37
CA VAL A 110 -2.01 13.83 -5.85
C VAL A 110 -1.39 13.26 -7.13
N PHE A 111 -1.08 11.96 -7.16
CA PHE A 111 -0.58 11.29 -8.38
C PHE A 111 -1.57 11.37 -9.54
N GLY A 112 -2.86 11.19 -9.27
CA GLY A 112 -3.90 11.27 -10.29
C GLY A 112 -4.00 12.65 -10.93
N ILE A 113 -3.87 13.71 -10.13
CA ILE A 113 -3.86 15.10 -10.60
C ILE A 113 -2.59 15.38 -11.43
N LEU A 114 -1.41 14.99 -10.92
CA LEU A 114 -0.13 15.17 -11.60
C LEU A 114 -0.04 14.38 -12.92
N GLY A 115 -0.63 13.18 -12.96
CA GLY A 115 -0.72 12.37 -14.17
C GLY A 115 -1.73 12.86 -15.19
N GLY A 116 -2.41 13.98 -14.92
CA GLY A 116 -3.35 14.60 -15.86
C GLY A 116 -4.62 13.80 -16.12
N TYR A 117 -4.89 12.76 -15.29
CA TYR A 117 -6.11 11.94 -15.45
C TYR A 117 -7.37 12.77 -15.20
N ARG A 118 -8.41 12.60 -16.04
CA ARG A 118 -9.67 13.33 -15.95
C ARG A 118 -10.87 12.42 -16.11
N GLY A 119 -12.00 12.82 -15.51
CA GLY A 119 -13.26 12.08 -15.64
C GLY A 119 -13.15 10.61 -15.22
N MET A 120 -13.56 9.69 -16.10
CA MET A 120 -13.55 8.26 -15.82
C MET A 120 -12.13 7.68 -15.65
N GLN A 121 -11.13 8.21 -16.36
CA GLN A 121 -9.73 7.77 -16.21
C GLN A 121 -9.20 8.02 -14.80
N PHE A 122 -9.56 9.16 -14.20
CA PHE A 122 -9.20 9.47 -12.83
C PHE A 122 -9.82 8.49 -11.84
N ILE A 123 -11.08 8.10 -12.04
CA ILE A 123 -11.77 7.11 -11.20
C ILE A 123 -11.11 5.74 -11.34
N TYR A 124 -10.83 5.31 -12.56
CA TYR A 124 -10.12 4.03 -12.79
C TYR A 124 -8.73 4.02 -12.17
N PHE A 125 -7.98 5.12 -12.27
CA PHE A 125 -6.69 5.26 -11.61
C PHE A 125 -6.82 5.10 -10.09
N LEU A 126 -7.77 5.81 -9.46
CA LEU A 126 -7.98 5.71 -8.01
C LEU A 126 -8.41 4.30 -7.58
N LEU A 127 -9.28 3.62 -8.33
CA LEU A 127 -9.69 2.24 -8.05
C LEU A 127 -8.50 1.27 -8.16
N THR A 128 -7.65 1.46 -9.17
CA THR A 128 -6.43 0.67 -9.35
C THR A 128 -5.47 0.87 -8.18
N MET A 129 -5.23 2.11 -7.78
CA MET A 129 -4.41 2.44 -6.61
C MET A 129 -5.00 1.87 -5.32
N ALA A 130 -6.32 1.99 -5.13
CA ALA A 130 -7.03 1.45 -3.96
C ALA A 130 -6.83 -0.08 -3.83
N ALA A 131 -6.96 -0.81 -4.93
CA ALA A 131 -6.74 -2.26 -4.94
C ALA A 131 -5.31 -2.62 -4.52
N GLY A 132 -4.29 -1.95 -5.08
CA GLY A 132 -2.90 -2.17 -4.70
C GLY A 132 -2.58 -1.80 -3.25
N ILE A 133 -3.11 -0.69 -2.76
CA ILE A 133 -2.98 -0.27 -1.36
C ILE A 133 -3.57 -1.32 -0.42
N CYS A 134 -4.74 -1.89 -0.73
CA CYS A 134 -5.35 -2.95 0.07
C CYS A 134 -4.47 -4.20 0.15
N VAL A 135 -3.89 -4.66 -0.97
CA VAL A 135 -2.97 -5.81 -0.97
C VAL A 135 -1.76 -5.53 -0.09
N SER A 136 -1.12 -4.37 -0.26
CA SER A 136 0.05 -3.96 0.53
C SER A 136 -0.25 -3.89 2.03
N MET A 137 -1.40 -3.32 2.40
CA MET A 137 -1.84 -3.26 3.80
C MET A 137 -2.05 -4.65 4.41
N LEU A 138 -2.66 -5.57 3.69
CA LEU A 138 -2.87 -6.94 4.15
C LEU A 138 -1.54 -7.68 4.35
N LEU A 139 -0.58 -7.52 3.43
CA LEU A 139 0.76 -8.08 3.57
C LEU A 139 1.47 -7.49 4.79
N GLY A 140 1.39 -6.18 4.99
CA GLY A 140 1.93 -5.51 6.17
C GLY A 140 1.29 -6.02 7.48
N ALA A 141 -0.02 -6.25 7.48
CA ALA A 141 -0.74 -6.81 8.61
C ALA A 141 -0.29 -8.23 8.96
N VAL A 142 -0.04 -9.08 7.95
CA VAL A 142 0.51 -10.43 8.13
C VAL A 142 1.85 -10.38 8.83
N ILE A 143 2.76 -9.50 8.40
CA ILE A 143 4.09 -9.35 8.98
C ILE A 143 3.98 -8.83 10.42
N GLY A 144 3.19 -7.75 10.63
CA GLY A 144 3.02 -7.13 11.94
C GLY A 144 2.46 -8.09 12.99
N ILE A 145 1.47 -8.91 12.63
CA ILE A 145 0.89 -9.90 13.55
C ILE A 145 1.88 -11.03 13.89
N ARG A 146 2.71 -11.48 12.93
CA ARG A 146 3.63 -12.61 13.15
C ARG A 146 4.84 -12.26 14.00
N CYS A 147 5.31 -11.03 13.95
CA CYS A 147 6.50 -10.60 14.68
C CYS A 147 6.20 -10.32 16.15
N LYS A 148 7.23 -10.48 17.02
CA LYS A 148 7.12 -10.22 18.46
C LYS A 148 7.46 -8.78 18.85
N SER A 149 8.24 -8.09 18.03
CA SER A 149 8.65 -6.70 18.26
C SER A 149 8.52 -5.88 16.98
N GLN A 150 8.40 -4.55 17.14
CA GLN A 150 8.33 -3.61 16.03
C GLN A 150 9.61 -3.63 15.18
N ILE A 151 10.77 -3.72 15.83
CA ILE A 151 12.07 -3.79 15.13
C ILE A 151 12.14 -5.03 14.23
N ALA A 152 11.79 -6.20 14.76
CA ALA A 152 11.79 -7.44 13.97
C ALA A 152 10.79 -7.36 12.80
N ALA A 153 9.62 -6.78 13.02
CA ALA A 153 8.59 -6.63 12.00
C ALA A 153 9.03 -5.72 10.86
N THR A 154 9.57 -4.55 11.18
CA THR A 154 10.03 -3.59 10.18
C THR A 154 11.27 -4.09 9.42
N THR A 155 12.17 -4.83 10.08
CA THR A 155 13.32 -5.48 9.42
C THR A 155 12.87 -6.50 8.36
N ILE A 156 11.82 -7.29 8.65
CA ILE A 156 11.26 -8.25 7.67
C ILE A 156 10.45 -7.50 6.59
N ALA A 157 9.72 -6.47 6.96
CA ALA A 157 8.91 -5.69 6.01
C ALA A 157 9.78 -4.97 4.97
N THR A 158 10.98 -4.49 5.35
CA THR A 158 11.85 -3.71 4.47
C THR A 158 12.18 -4.43 3.15
N PRO A 159 12.75 -5.65 3.11
CA PRO A 159 13.00 -6.31 1.84
C PRO A 159 11.72 -6.63 1.07
N VAL A 160 10.62 -6.96 1.74
CA VAL A 160 9.34 -7.25 1.09
C VAL A 160 8.78 -6.02 0.40
N MET A 161 8.76 -4.86 1.08
CA MET A 161 8.29 -3.62 0.48
C MET A 161 9.20 -3.14 -0.66
N MET A 162 10.53 -3.33 -0.54
CA MET A 162 11.47 -2.98 -1.62
C MET A 162 11.22 -3.83 -2.87
N ILE A 163 10.98 -5.13 -2.72
CA ILE A 163 10.66 -6.00 -3.85
C ILE A 163 9.42 -5.45 -4.57
N PHE A 164 8.30 -5.25 -3.88
CA PHE A 164 7.06 -4.78 -4.53
C PHE A 164 7.16 -3.35 -5.08
N ALA A 165 7.97 -2.48 -4.48
CA ALA A 165 8.16 -1.12 -4.95
C ALA A 165 9.05 -1.02 -6.19
N PHE A 166 10.15 -1.81 -6.24
CA PHE A 166 11.15 -1.69 -7.29
C PHE A 166 11.01 -2.75 -8.40
N LEU A 167 10.31 -3.85 -8.15
CA LEU A 167 10.14 -4.93 -9.13
C LEU A 167 9.57 -4.42 -10.48
N PRO A 168 8.54 -3.57 -10.53
CA PRO A 168 8.03 -3.04 -11.78
C PRO A 168 9.04 -2.17 -12.52
N MET A 169 9.85 -1.40 -11.79
CA MET A 169 10.91 -0.61 -12.39
C MET A 169 12.00 -1.50 -13.01
N LEU A 170 12.43 -2.55 -12.32
CA LEU A 170 13.42 -3.50 -12.82
C LEU A 170 12.90 -4.29 -14.02
N ALA A 171 11.61 -4.61 -14.05
CA ALA A 171 10.93 -5.29 -15.15
C ALA A 171 10.97 -4.48 -16.45
N MET A 172 11.03 -3.15 -16.37
CA MET A 172 11.14 -2.29 -17.57
C MET A 172 12.49 -2.44 -18.30
N PHE A 173 13.53 -2.89 -17.61
CA PHE A 173 14.89 -2.99 -18.15
C PHE A 173 15.35 -4.43 -18.43
N ASN A 174 14.57 -5.44 -18.00
CA ASN A 174 14.98 -6.84 -18.14
C ASN A 174 13.78 -7.77 -18.34
N ASP A 175 13.71 -8.40 -19.50
CA ASP A 175 12.63 -9.33 -19.89
C ASP A 175 12.53 -10.56 -18.97
N GLY A 176 13.66 -11.02 -18.41
CA GLY A 176 13.67 -12.12 -17.45
C GLY A 176 13.00 -11.75 -16.16
N ILE A 177 13.25 -10.54 -15.65
CA ILE A 177 12.59 -10.00 -14.46
C ILE A 177 11.11 -9.72 -14.77
N ALA A 178 10.78 -9.22 -15.94
CA ALA A 178 9.40 -8.94 -16.37
C ALA A 178 8.51 -10.19 -16.24
N LYS A 179 8.99 -11.35 -16.71
CA LYS A 179 8.26 -12.63 -16.61
C LYS A 179 7.95 -13.05 -15.17
N VAL A 180 8.85 -12.78 -14.24
CA VAL A 180 8.64 -13.06 -12.80
C VAL A 180 7.72 -12.00 -12.19
N ALA A 181 7.91 -10.75 -12.59
CA ALA A 181 7.11 -9.61 -12.12
C ALA A 181 5.64 -9.72 -12.53
N ASP A 182 5.32 -10.39 -13.62
CA ASP A 182 3.94 -10.58 -14.10
C ASP A 182 3.03 -11.25 -13.07
N PHE A 183 3.58 -11.99 -12.12
CA PHE A 183 2.84 -12.57 -10.99
C PHE A 183 2.67 -11.61 -9.81
N ALA A 184 3.35 -10.47 -9.81
CA ALA A 184 3.29 -9.51 -8.72
C ALA A 184 2.18 -8.48 -8.94
N TYR A 185 1.36 -8.23 -7.90
CA TYR A 185 0.30 -7.22 -7.97
C TYR A 185 0.83 -5.84 -8.33
N SER A 186 2.01 -5.44 -7.85
CA SER A 186 2.59 -4.13 -8.12
C SER A 186 2.92 -3.94 -9.61
N GLN A 187 3.43 -4.97 -10.28
CA GLN A 187 3.65 -4.97 -11.72
C GLN A 187 2.34 -4.82 -12.48
N GLN A 188 1.31 -5.57 -12.09
CA GLN A 188 0.01 -5.50 -12.76
C GLN A 188 -0.65 -4.13 -12.58
N ILE A 189 -0.50 -3.52 -11.40
CA ILE A 189 -0.93 -2.13 -11.16
C ILE A 189 -0.16 -1.15 -12.06
N GLN A 190 1.16 -1.32 -12.22
CA GLN A 190 1.96 -0.50 -13.16
C GLN A 190 1.47 -0.64 -14.60
N LEU A 191 1.20 -1.87 -15.05
CA LEU A 191 0.67 -2.12 -16.40
C LEU A 191 -0.71 -1.48 -16.60
N LEU A 192 -1.59 -1.55 -15.59
CA LEU A 192 -2.89 -0.88 -15.62
C LEU A 192 -2.77 0.64 -15.70
N ILE A 193 -1.86 1.24 -14.91
CA ILE A 193 -1.61 2.68 -14.95
C ILE A 193 -1.03 3.10 -16.32
N ASN A 194 -0.08 2.35 -16.83
CA ASN A 194 0.50 2.61 -18.17
C ASN A 194 -0.56 2.50 -19.26
N GLY A 195 -1.45 1.50 -19.17
CA GLY A 195 -2.57 1.35 -20.10
C GLY A 195 -3.54 2.54 -20.06
N LEU A 196 -3.86 3.05 -18.86
CA LEU A 196 -4.67 4.25 -18.71
C LEU A 196 -4.02 5.50 -19.32
N THR A 197 -2.69 5.64 -19.16
CA THR A 197 -1.93 6.76 -19.74
C THR A 197 -1.87 6.67 -21.28
N ALA A 198 -1.70 5.46 -21.81
CA ALA A 198 -1.65 5.23 -23.24
C ALA A 198 -3.03 5.17 -23.93
N GLY A 199 -4.12 5.18 -23.16
CA GLY A 199 -5.48 5.03 -23.68
C GLY A 199 -5.75 3.63 -24.26
N THR A 200 -5.00 2.62 -23.84
CA THR A 200 -5.19 1.24 -24.27
C THR A 200 -6.23 0.51 -23.39
N GLU A 201 -6.83 -0.54 -23.95
CA GLU A 201 -7.78 -1.35 -23.20
C GLU A 201 -7.15 -2.02 -21.97
N VAL A 202 -7.91 -2.08 -20.89
CA VAL A 202 -7.53 -2.74 -19.65
C VAL A 202 -7.42 -4.25 -19.89
N LYS A 203 -6.25 -4.83 -19.68
CA LYS A 203 -6.04 -6.27 -19.84
C LYS A 203 -6.74 -7.02 -18.68
N PRO A 204 -7.68 -7.93 -18.96
CA PRO A 204 -8.41 -8.66 -17.90
C PRO A 204 -7.46 -9.52 -17.05
N GLU A 205 -6.34 -9.97 -17.61
CA GLU A 205 -5.30 -10.72 -16.91
C GLU A 205 -4.72 -9.93 -15.73
N SER A 206 -4.47 -8.64 -15.90
CA SER A 206 -3.95 -7.77 -14.85
C SER A 206 -4.93 -7.64 -13.68
N LEU A 207 -6.22 -7.49 -13.98
CA LEU A 207 -7.26 -7.45 -12.95
C LEU A 207 -7.35 -8.78 -12.19
N LEU A 208 -7.22 -9.90 -12.90
CA LEU A 208 -7.25 -11.24 -12.30
C LEU A 208 -6.10 -11.43 -11.33
N VAL A 209 -4.86 -11.09 -11.71
CA VAL A 209 -3.70 -11.21 -10.81
C VAL A 209 -3.85 -10.33 -9.57
N VAL A 210 -4.35 -9.11 -9.72
CA VAL A 210 -4.61 -8.21 -8.56
C VAL A 210 -5.69 -8.82 -7.65
N ALA A 211 -6.78 -9.35 -8.21
CA ALA A 211 -7.84 -9.99 -7.45
C ALA A 211 -7.35 -11.24 -6.72
N VAL A 212 -6.59 -12.11 -7.39
CA VAL A 212 -5.97 -13.30 -6.78
C VAL A 212 -5.00 -12.89 -5.66
N SER A 213 -4.20 -11.86 -5.88
CA SER A 213 -3.28 -11.33 -4.85
C SER A 213 -4.04 -10.82 -3.61
N LEU A 214 -5.17 -10.14 -3.81
CA LEU A 214 -6.02 -9.67 -2.72
C LEU A 214 -6.62 -10.84 -1.92
N VAL A 215 -7.14 -11.85 -2.60
CA VAL A 215 -7.68 -13.07 -1.97
C VAL A 215 -6.58 -13.81 -1.21
N ALA A 216 -5.42 -14.00 -1.84
CA ALA A 216 -4.27 -14.66 -1.21
C ALA A 216 -3.77 -13.92 0.03
N ALA A 217 -3.61 -12.59 -0.05
CA ALA A 217 -3.21 -11.76 1.08
C ALA A 217 -4.23 -11.81 2.23
N THR A 218 -5.53 -11.81 1.91
CA THR A 218 -6.61 -11.97 2.89
C THR A 218 -6.55 -13.34 3.56
N GLY A 219 -6.37 -14.42 2.79
CA GLY A 219 -6.21 -15.77 3.30
C GLY A 219 -5.00 -15.92 4.23
N LEU A 220 -3.86 -15.36 3.82
CA LEU A 220 -2.64 -15.32 4.63
C LEU A 220 -2.86 -14.55 5.94
N PHE A 221 -3.58 -13.42 5.89
CA PHE A 221 -3.91 -12.65 7.07
C PHE A 221 -4.79 -13.46 8.05
N ILE A 222 -5.88 -14.07 7.57
CA ILE A 222 -6.77 -14.90 8.40
C ILE A 222 -5.98 -16.05 9.03
N HIS A 223 -5.12 -16.72 8.25
CA HIS A 223 -4.28 -17.81 8.75
C HIS A 223 -3.29 -17.32 9.83
N ALA A 224 -2.63 -16.19 9.59
CA ALA A 224 -1.69 -15.59 10.54
C ALA A 224 -2.39 -15.20 11.85
N TYR A 225 -3.57 -14.59 11.72
CA TYR A 225 -4.38 -14.15 12.85
C TYR A 225 -4.80 -15.33 13.75
N ARG A 226 -5.33 -16.41 13.16
CA ARG A 226 -5.74 -17.62 13.91
C ARG A 226 -4.60 -18.29 14.66
N ARG A 227 -3.36 -18.26 14.10
CA ARG A 227 -2.18 -18.87 14.75
C ARG A 227 -1.57 -18.03 15.87
N CYS A 228 -1.86 -16.74 15.92
CA CYS A 228 -1.27 -15.86 16.94
C CYS A 228 -1.99 -15.87 18.30
N GLY A 229 -3.00 -16.72 18.49
CA GLY A 229 -3.72 -16.83 19.77
C GLY A 229 -4.46 -15.55 20.18
N LEU A 230 -4.85 -14.74 19.20
CA LEU A 230 -5.64 -13.53 19.35
C LEU A 230 -7.13 -13.78 19.03
N ALA A 231 -7.50 -15.04 18.77
CA ALA A 231 -8.88 -15.49 18.55
C ALA A 231 -9.45 -16.05 19.85
#